data_683a302ed9647a45c6a57a2f20cdd95a
#
_entry.id   683a302ed9647a45c6a57a2f20cdd95a
#
_cell.length_a   1.000
_cell.length_b   1.000
_cell.length_c   1.000
_cell.angle_alpha   90.00
_cell.angle_beta   90.00
_cell.angle_gamma   90.00
#
_symmetry.space_group_name_H-M   'P 1'
#
loop_
_entity.id
_entity.type
_entity.pdbx_description
1 polymer ?
#
loop_
_entity_poly.entity_id
_entity_poly.type
_entity_poly.pdbx_seq_one_letter_code
_entity_poly.pdbx_strand_id
1 'polypeptide(L)'
;MEKFDLNQVNWSKIWEEGVVFFIGQAEKSNSWDQAASRWNEVSQKDIAYRDEVIHRLKLQKEWTLLDVGCGTGLLAIPLAKKVKKVTALDSSGEMLRYCKENATREKITNVEYVHKKIEETIIGKDIEKHDVVIACRSMGHEHDLRKFLIALNNSTNRFAYLTWGASDRHFDIELHTALGRKYGETRTYIIIYNLLYQLGIRANIEIFECPQTGMSYPNPDEAAEQLIRRFKNMKMDRELSKEEETRLCEFLQKRLQKQNDGTYIYPISQTAKNALIWWEKSADIPIG
;
A
#
# COMPACT_ATOMS: atom_id res chain seq x y z
N MET A 1 -19.35 4.26 36.00
CA MET A 1 -18.33 4.17 34.92
C MET A 1 -18.93 3.30 33.80
N GLU A 2 -19.32 3.89 32.71
CA GLU A 2 -19.73 3.10 31.51
C GLU A 2 -18.55 2.21 31.12
N LYS A 3 -18.85 0.93 30.89
CA LYS A 3 -17.83 0.00 30.40
C LYS A 3 -17.53 0.38 28.93
N PHE A 4 -16.33 0.82 28.66
CA PHE A 4 -15.88 1.05 27.30
C PHE A 4 -15.78 -0.31 26.58
N ASP A 5 -16.50 -0.44 25.47
CA ASP A 5 -16.47 -1.64 24.62
C ASP A 5 -15.84 -1.31 23.27
N LEU A 6 -14.65 -1.88 23.01
CA LEU A 6 -13.92 -1.72 21.75
C LEU A 6 -14.74 -2.15 20.51
N ASN A 7 -15.72 -3.03 20.69
CA ASN A 7 -16.58 -3.47 19.60
C ASN A 7 -17.60 -2.40 19.17
N GLN A 8 -17.83 -1.37 19.98
CA GLN A 8 -18.71 -0.25 19.65
C GLN A 8 -18.02 0.82 18.78
N VAL A 9 -16.68 0.79 18.67
CA VAL A 9 -15.95 1.72 17.81
C VAL A 9 -16.14 1.31 16.35
N ASN A 10 -16.62 2.22 15.52
CA ASN A 10 -16.77 1.97 14.09
C ASN A 10 -15.45 2.20 13.34
N TRP A 11 -14.54 1.22 13.42
CA TRP A 11 -13.23 1.27 12.77
C TRP A 11 -13.32 1.35 11.25
N SER A 12 -14.35 0.75 10.65
CA SER A 12 -14.59 0.86 9.21
C SER A 12 -14.86 2.30 8.80
N LYS A 13 -15.70 3.01 9.58
CA LYS A 13 -15.99 4.43 9.32
C LYS A 13 -14.76 5.32 9.49
N ILE A 14 -13.97 5.08 10.53
CA ILE A 14 -12.72 5.82 10.75
C ILE A 14 -11.75 5.60 9.57
N TRP A 15 -11.66 4.36 9.07
CA TRP A 15 -10.87 4.07 7.88
C TRP A 15 -11.41 4.80 6.66
N GLU A 16 -12.72 4.71 6.40
CA GLU A 16 -13.39 5.33 5.25
C GLU A 16 -13.19 6.84 5.23
N GLU A 17 -13.37 7.52 6.35
CA GLU A 17 -13.10 8.95 6.50
C GLU A 17 -11.64 9.30 6.16
N GLY A 18 -10.69 8.44 6.55
CA GLY A 18 -9.29 8.57 6.15
C GLY A 18 -9.03 8.29 4.67
N VAL A 19 -9.86 7.45 3.99
CA VAL A 19 -9.75 7.18 2.55
C VAL A 19 -10.08 8.41 1.72
N VAL A 20 -11.13 9.12 2.07
CA VAL A 20 -11.51 10.38 1.39
C VAL A 20 -10.32 11.34 1.37
N PHE A 21 -9.48 11.31 2.40
CA PHE A 21 -8.24 12.08 2.47
C PHE A 21 -7.20 11.70 1.38
N PHE A 22 -7.11 10.41 1.00
CA PHE A 22 -6.13 9.93 0.03
C PHE A 22 -6.64 9.88 -1.42
N ILE A 23 -7.94 9.70 -1.62
CA ILE A 23 -8.52 9.35 -2.92
C ILE A 23 -9.08 10.56 -3.69
N GLY A 24 -8.92 11.77 -3.24
CA GLY A 24 -9.50 13.01 -3.79
C GLY A 24 -9.81 13.10 -5.29
N GLN A 25 -9.38 12.16 -6.14
CA GLN A 25 -9.78 12.03 -7.54
C GLN A 25 -9.67 10.60 -8.13
N ALA A 26 -9.39 9.59 -7.35
CA ALA A 26 -9.24 8.21 -7.87
C ALA A 26 -10.58 7.49 -8.18
N GLU A 27 -11.70 8.20 -8.15
CA GLU A 27 -12.97 7.71 -8.71
C GLU A 27 -12.96 7.54 -10.23
N LYS A 28 -11.92 8.07 -10.91
CA LYS A 28 -11.68 7.71 -12.30
C LYS A 28 -10.92 6.39 -12.32
N SER A 29 -11.58 5.36 -12.81
CA SER A 29 -11.18 3.96 -12.91
C SER A 29 -9.79 3.66 -13.52
N ASN A 30 -8.96 4.65 -13.81
CA ASN A 30 -7.70 4.54 -14.52
C ASN A 30 -6.51 5.21 -13.83
N SER A 31 -6.59 5.56 -12.54
CA SER A 31 -5.47 6.26 -11.88
C SER A 31 -4.22 5.39 -11.77
N TRP A 32 -4.38 4.09 -11.50
CA TRP A 32 -3.27 3.14 -11.45
C TRP A 32 -2.74 2.76 -12.83
N ASP A 33 -3.60 2.68 -13.85
CA ASP A 33 -3.16 2.47 -15.23
C ASP A 33 -2.25 3.62 -15.69
N GLN A 34 -2.62 4.87 -15.38
CA GLN A 34 -1.80 6.05 -15.70
C GLN A 34 -0.48 6.10 -14.90
N ALA A 35 -0.47 5.60 -13.68
CA ALA A 35 0.70 5.58 -12.82
C ALA A 35 1.62 4.36 -13.05
N ALA A 36 1.17 3.34 -13.79
CA ALA A 36 1.83 2.04 -13.86
C ALA A 36 3.28 2.10 -14.36
N SER A 37 3.57 2.91 -15.40
CA SER A 37 4.93 3.07 -15.93
C SER A 37 5.88 3.61 -14.86
N ARG A 38 5.51 4.74 -14.22
CA ARG A 38 6.32 5.34 -13.16
C ARG A 38 6.43 4.41 -11.94
N TRP A 39 5.33 3.75 -11.58
CA TRP A 39 5.34 2.80 -10.49
C TRP A 39 6.28 1.63 -10.75
N ASN A 40 6.32 1.12 -11.99
CA ASN A 40 7.24 0.06 -12.37
C ASN A 40 8.70 0.44 -12.17
N GLU A 41 9.08 1.67 -12.54
CA GLU A 41 10.45 2.15 -12.36
C GLU A 41 10.85 2.29 -10.88
N VAL A 42 9.93 2.75 -10.05
CA VAL A 42 10.17 3.01 -8.62
C VAL A 42 10.11 1.72 -7.81
N SER A 43 9.08 0.90 -8.01
CA SER A 43 8.84 -0.29 -7.19
C SER A 43 9.94 -1.34 -7.37
N GLN A 44 10.46 -1.52 -8.60
CA GLN A 44 11.53 -2.48 -8.85
C GLN A 44 12.86 -2.15 -8.13
N LYS A 45 13.01 -0.92 -7.65
CA LYS A 45 14.17 -0.50 -6.85
C LYS A 45 13.99 -0.74 -5.34
N ASP A 46 12.79 -1.06 -4.88
CA ASP A 46 12.47 -1.23 -3.45
C ASP A 46 12.82 -2.65 -2.95
N ILE A 47 14.06 -3.06 -3.25
CA ILE A 47 14.57 -4.39 -2.96
C ILE A 47 14.61 -4.67 -1.45
N ALA A 48 15.00 -3.69 -0.65
CA ALA A 48 15.09 -3.84 0.79
C ALA A 48 13.72 -4.19 1.40
N TYR A 49 12.67 -3.45 1.03
CA TYR A 49 11.32 -3.75 1.48
C TYR A 49 10.85 -5.14 1.02
N ARG A 50 11.08 -5.45 -0.24
CA ARG A 50 10.73 -6.76 -0.82
C ARG A 50 11.35 -7.91 -0.01
N ASP A 51 12.65 -7.83 0.25
CA ASP A 51 13.40 -8.90 0.90
C ASP A 51 12.99 -9.03 2.38
N GLU A 52 12.75 -7.90 3.07
CA GLU A 52 12.22 -7.90 4.43
C GLU A 52 10.83 -8.53 4.54
N VAL A 53 9.93 -8.27 3.59
CA VAL A 53 8.62 -8.93 3.55
C VAL A 53 8.78 -10.42 3.30
N ILE A 54 9.50 -10.81 2.24
CA ILE A 54 9.64 -12.22 1.84
C ILE A 54 10.29 -13.06 2.95
N HIS A 55 11.26 -12.50 3.67
CA HIS A 55 11.93 -13.19 4.78
C HIS A 55 10.97 -13.61 5.91
N ARG A 56 9.91 -12.82 6.12
CA ARG A 56 8.93 -13.02 7.20
C ARG A 56 7.77 -13.92 6.83
N LEU A 57 7.61 -14.25 5.56
CA LEU A 57 6.52 -15.13 5.12
C LEU A 57 6.83 -16.60 5.44
N LYS A 58 5.86 -17.31 6.01
CA LYS A 58 5.89 -18.78 6.09
C LYS A 58 5.50 -19.34 4.73
N LEU A 59 6.42 -19.96 4.06
CA LEU A 59 6.22 -20.52 2.70
C LEU A 59 6.73 -21.95 2.61
N GLN A 60 6.08 -22.74 1.76
CA GLN A 60 6.56 -24.08 1.35
C GLN A 60 6.48 -24.19 -0.17
N LYS A 61 7.37 -24.97 -0.75
CA LYS A 61 7.52 -25.10 -2.20
C LYS A 61 6.25 -25.62 -2.90
N GLU A 62 5.50 -26.46 -2.20
CA GLU A 62 4.27 -27.06 -2.69
C GLU A 62 3.05 -26.17 -2.58
N TRP A 63 3.16 -25.06 -1.87
CA TRP A 63 2.05 -24.16 -1.61
C TRP A 63 1.75 -23.24 -2.80
N THR A 64 0.52 -22.77 -2.83
CA THR A 64 0.04 -21.73 -3.74
C THR A 64 -0.07 -20.41 -3.01
N LEU A 65 0.16 -19.31 -3.74
CA LEU A 65 0.13 -17.96 -3.19
C LEU A 65 -0.74 -17.03 -4.03
N LEU A 66 -1.60 -16.25 -3.39
CA LEU A 66 -2.34 -15.13 -3.99
C LEU A 66 -1.69 -13.82 -3.55
N ASP A 67 -1.27 -13.00 -4.51
CA ASP A 67 -0.77 -11.63 -4.30
C ASP A 67 -1.86 -10.63 -4.72
N VAL A 68 -2.49 -10.00 -3.72
CA VAL A 68 -3.62 -9.07 -3.90
C VAL A 68 -3.12 -7.64 -4.01
N GLY A 69 -3.41 -7.00 -5.14
CA GLY A 69 -2.81 -5.72 -5.52
C GLY A 69 -1.33 -5.91 -5.84
N CYS A 70 -1.02 -6.90 -6.69
CA CYS A 70 0.35 -7.30 -7.01
C CYS A 70 1.17 -6.20 -7.71
N GLY A 71 0.51 -5.17 -8.23
CA GLY A 71 1.15 -4.09 -8.98
C GLY A 71 1.98 -4.65 -10.14
N THR A 72 3.20 -4.20 -10.26
CA THR A 72 4.14 -4.61 -11.31
C THR A 72 4.96 -5.85 -10.97
N GLY A 73 4.58 -6.58 -9.90
CA GLY A 73 5.12 -7.89 -9.53
C GLY A 73 6.32 -7.86 -8.59
N LEU A 74 6.52 -6.78 -7.82
CA LEU A 74 7.62 -6.65 -6.85
C LEU A 74 7.74 -7.87 -5.92
N LEU A 75 6.60 -8.40 -5.44
CA LEU A 75 6.54 -9.58 -4.58
C LEU A 75 6.18 -10.85 -5.35
N ALA A 76 5.19 -10.79 -6.25
CA ALA A 76 4.72 -11.96 -7.00
C ALA A 76 5.84 -12.71 -7.72
N ILE A 77 6.75 -11.99 -8.39
CA ILE A 77 7.82 -12.59 -9.20
C ILE A 77 8.85 -13.34 -8.36
N PRO A 78 9.50 -12.75 -7.34
CA PRO A 78 10.44 -13.49 -6.49
C PRO A 78 9.75 -14.58 -5.67
N LEU A 79 8.47 -14.42 -5.28
CA LEU A 79 7.71 -15.44 -4.57
C LEU A 79 7.39 -16.64 -5.47
N ALA A 80 7.17 -16.44 -6.77
CA ALA A 80 6.98 -17.53 -7.72
C ALA A 80 8.17 -18.52 -7.77
N LYS A 81 9.38 -18.07 -7.41
CA LYS A 81 10.57 -18.93 -7.27
C LYS A 81 10.53 -19.80 -6.01
N LYS A 82 9.66 -19.49 -5.04
CA LYS A 82 9.62 -20.12 -3.71
C LYS A 82 8.40 -21.01 -3.48
N VAL A 83 7.37 -20.90 -4.32
CA VAL A 83 6.11 -21.61 -4.20
C VAL A 83 5.75 -22.35 -5.50
N LYS A 84 4.78 -23.26 -5.43
CA LYS A 84 4.32 -24.02 -6.59
C LYS A 84 3.72 -23.11 -7.67
N LYS A 85 2.92 -22.13 -7.28
CA LYS A 85 2.19 -21.24 -8.17
C LYS A 85 1.84 -19.94 -7.46
N VAL A 86 1.88 -18.83 -8.19
CA VAL A 86 1.38 -17.52 -7.75
C VAL A 86 0.19 -17.13 -8.61
N THR A 87 -0.86 -16.60 -7.99
CA THR A 87 -1.91 -15.85 -8.65
C THR A 87 -1.69 -14.38 -8.34
N ALA A 88 -1.38 -13.59 -9.35
CA ALA A 88 -1.18 -12.15 -9.28
C ALA A 88 -2.51 -11.46 -9.62
N LEU A 89 -3.15 -10.85 -8.61
CA LEU A 89 -4.43 -10.16 -8.75
C LEU A 89 -4.23 -8.67 -8.59
N ASP A 90 -4.73 -7.90 -9.56
CA ASP A 90 -4.74 -6.44 -9.50
C ASP A 90 -5.97 -5.87 -10.21
N SER A 91 -6.44 -4.72 -9.77
CA SER A 91 -7.54 -4.00 -10.39
C SER A 91 -7.12 -3.15 -11.61
N SER A 92 -5.81 -3.01 -11.85
CA SER A 92 -5.22 -2.28 -12.97
C SER A 92 -4.69 -3.25 -14.02
N GLY A 93 -5.22 -3.15 -15.24
CA GLY A 93 -4.74 -3.93 -16.38
C GLY A 93 -3.31 -3.59 -16.76
N GLU A 94 -2.92 -2.31 -16.66
CA GLU A 94 -1.55 -1.87 -16.96
C GLU A 94 -0.54 -2.36 -15.92
N MET A 95 -0.91 -2.41 -14.63
CA MET A 95 -0.07 -3.03 -13.60
C MET A 95 0.20 -4.50 -13.93
N LEU A 96 -0.84 -5.26 -14.28
CA LEU A 96 -0.70 -6.67 -14.66
C LEU A 96 0.11 -6.85 -15.95
N ARG A 97 0.00 -5.92 -16.91
CA ARG A 97 0.84 -5.94 -18.11
C ARG A 97 2.32 -5.85 -17.75
N TYR A 98 2.70 -4.88 -16.92
CA TYR A 98 4.07 -4.75 -16.43
C TYR A 98 4.51 -5.95 -15.58
N CYS A 99 3.64 -6.48 -14.73
CA CYS A 99 3.92 -7.69 -13.96
C CYS A 99 4.28 -8.87 -14.87
N LYS A 100 3.51 -9.07 -15.95
CA LYS A 100 3.75 -10.12 -16.93
C LYS A 100 5.05 -9.91 -17.71
N GLU A 101 5.35 -8.67 -18.12
CA GLU A 101 6.61 -8.34 -18.79
C GLU A 101 7.82 -8.59 -17.88
N ASN A 102 7.73 -8.17 -16.61
CA ASN A 102 8.78 -8.40 -15.61
C ASN A 102 8.98 -9.89 -15.35
N ALA A 103 7.90 -10.66 -15.19
CA ALA A 103 7.97 -12.12 -15.00
C ALA A 103 8.63 -12.81 -16.22
N THR A 104 8.27 -12.38 -17.42
CA THR A 104 8.86 -12.91 -18.66
C THR A 104 10.37 -12.63 -18.74
N ARG A 105 10.79 -11.42 -18.35
CA ARG A 105 12.21 -11.04 -18.29
C ARG A 105 13.00 -11.93 -17.33
N GLU A 106 12.39 -12.31 -16.21
CA GLU A 106 12.98 -13.20 -15.21
C GLU A 106 12.72 -14.69 -15.49
N LYS A 107 12.13 -15.05 -16.62
CA LYS A 107 11.80 -16.42 -17.06
C LYS A 107 10.90 -17.16 -16.05
N ILE A 108 10.01 -16.45 -15.39
CA ILE A 108 9.01 -16.99 -14.48
C ILE A 108 7.78 -17.43 -15.27
N THR A 109 7.34 -18.67 -15.09
CA THR A 109 6.25 -19.28 -15.85
C THR A 109 5.07 -19.74 -15.00
N ASN A 110 5.20 -19.74 -13.68
CA ASN A 110 4.20 -20.25 -12.72
C ASN A 110 3.39 -19.11 -12.08
N VAL A 111 3.12 -18.04 -12.83
CA VAL A 111 2.26 -16.92 -12.40
C VAL A 111 1.01 -16.89 -13.28
N GLU A 112 -0.16 -16.89 -12.65
CA GLU A 112 -1.45 -16.55 -13.28
C GLU A 112 -1.80 -15.09 -12.96
N TYR A 113 -2.53 -14.44 -13.86
CA TYR A 113 -2.90 -13.03 -13.75
C TYR A 113 -4.42 -12.88 -13.75
N VAL A 114 -4.96 -12.19 -12.76
CA VAL A 114 -6.39 -11.96 -12.58
C VAL A 114 -6.65 -10.46 -12.48
N HIS A 115 -7.36 -9.91 -13.48
CA HIS A 115 -7.73 -8.50 -13.53
C HIS A 115 -9.08 -8.29 -12.85
N LYS A 116 -9.05 -8.14 -11.52
CA LYS A 116 -10.24 -7.87 -10.67
C LYS A 116 -9.83 -7.22 -9.36
N LYS A 117 -10.81 -6.66 -8.65
CA LYS A 117 -10.69 -6.38 -7.22
C LYS A 117 -10.96 -7.64 -6.43
N ILE A 118 -10.29 -7.82 -5.29
CA ILE A 118 -10.46 -9.02 -4.46
C ILE A 118 -11.90 -9.17 -3.95
N GLU A 119 -12.58 -8.06 -3.64
CA GLU A 119 -13.96 -8.04 -3.15
C GLU A 119 -15.00 -8.40 -4.22
N GLU A 120 -14.61 -8.40 -5.48
CA GLU A 120 -15.41 -8.75 -6.63
C GLU A 120 -15.12 -10.18 -7.12
N THR A 121 -14.10 -10.84 -6.54
CA THR A 121 -13.75 -12.20 -6.94
C THR A 121 -14.67 -13.24 -6.31
N ILE A 122 -14.99 -14.26 -7.08
CA ILE A 122 -15.77 -15.41 -6.65
C ILE A 122 -14.81 -16.60 -6.53
N ILE A 123 -14.63 -17.09 -5.30
CA ILE A 123 -13.81 -18.27 -5.03
C ILE A 123 -14.45 -19.49 -5.70
N GLY A 124 -13.63 -20.32 -6.35
CA GLY A 124 -14.05 -21.46 -7.15
C GLY A 124 -14.49 -21.12 -8.58
N LYS A 125 -14.50 -19.83 -8.94
CA LYS A 125 -14.82 -19.35 -10.30
C LYS A 125 -13.72 -18.47 -10.88
N ASP A 126 -13.36 -17.39 -10.18
CA ASP A 126 -12.36 -16.43 -10.62
C ASP A 126 -10.98 -16.78 -10.09
N ILE A 127 -10.91 -17.24 -8.86
CA ILE A 127 -9.71 -17.73 -8.18
C ILE A 127 -10.06 -18.95 -7.32
N GLU A 128 -9.10 -19.81 -7.10
CA GLU A 128 -9.17 -20.85 -6.06
C GLU A 128 -8.67 -20.29 -4.73
N LYS A 129 -8.96 -20.97 -3.61
CA LYS A 129 -8.30 -20.69 -2.34
C LYS A 129 -6.82 -21.07 -2.43
N HIS A 130 -5.98 -20.21 -1.89
CA HIS A 130 -4.54 -20.40 -1.86
C HIS A 130 -4.06 -20.77 -0.45
N ASP A 131 -2.90 -21.41 -0.34
CA ASP A 131 -2.30 -21.69 0.97
C ASP A 131 -1.90 -20.42 1.69
N VAL A 132 -1.41 -19.42 0.92
CA VAL A 132 -1.01 -18.11 1.43
C VAL A 132 -1.63 -17.00 0.60
N VAL A 133 -2.14 -15.98 1.28
CA VAL A 133 -2.59 -14.73 0.65
C VAL A 133 -1.77 -13.57 1.20
N ILE A 134 -1.28 -12.72 0.33
CA ILE A 134 -0.59 -11.49 0.72
C ILE A 134 -1.29 -10.27 0.13
N ALA A 135 -1.27 -9.14 0.86
CA ALA A 135 -1.77 -7.83 0.43
C ALA A 135 -0.82 -6.74 0.92
N CYS A 136 0.26 -6.51 0.17
CA CYS A 136 1.36 -5.67 0.60
C CYS A 136 1.33 -4.31 -0.08
N ARG A 137 1.11 -3.22 0.71
CA ARG A 137 0.93 -1.84 0.21
C ARG A 137 -0.19 -1.68 -0.83
N SER A 138 -1.21 -2.51 -0.77
CA SER A 138 -2.29 -2.58 -1.78
C SER A 138 -3.61 -1.96 -1.35
N MET A 139 -3.76 -1.58 -0.06
CA MET A 139 -5.03 -1.08 0.49
C MET A 139 -5.19 0.45 0.42
N GLY A 140 -4.29 1.18 -0.25
CA GLY A 140 -4.27 2.65 -0.23
C GLY A 140 -5.57 3.30 -0.73
N HIS A 141 -6.27 2.65 -1.65
CA HIS A 141 -7.52 3.13 -2.26
C HIS A 141 -8.75 2.35 -1.81
N GLU A 142 -8.61 1.49 -0.81
CA GLU A 142 -9.71 0.66 -0.36
C GLU A 142 -10.65 1.46 0.54
N HIS A 143 -11.92 1.54 0.16
CA HIS A 143 -12.97 2.21 0.93
C HIS A 143 -13.54 1.29 2.00
N ASP A 144 -13.95 0.09 1.62
CA ASP A 144 -14.53 -0.90 2.52
C ASP A 144 -13.46 -1.88 3.00
N LEU A 145 -12.64 -1.42 3.97
CA LEU A 145 -11.59 -2.25 4.55
C LEU A 145 -12.15 -3.54 5.16
N ARG A 146 -13.37 -3.50 5.73
CA ARG A 146 -14.00 -4.69 6.32
C ARG A 146 -14.21 -5.78 5.26
N LYS A 147 -14.82 -5.41 4.14
CA LYS A 147 -15.07 -6.33 3.03
C LYS A 147 -13.78 -6.88 2.44
N PHE A 148 -12.78 -6.01 2.30
CA PHE A 148 -11.45 -6.38 1.84
C PHE A 148 -10.79 -7.43 2.76
N LEU A 149 -10.78 -7.21 4.08
CA LEU A 149 -10.19 -8.14 5.05
C LEU A 149 -10.93 -9.49 5.10
N ILE A 150 -12.26 -9.48 4.97
CA ILE A 150 -13.06 -10.71 4.85
C ILE A 150 -12.66 -11.46 3.57
N ALA A 151 -12.55 -10.77 2.44
CA ALA A 151 -12.15 -11.40 1.18
C ALA A 151 -10.75 -12.01 1.26
N LEU A 152 -9.77 -11.30 1.88
CA LEU A 152 -8.43 -11.86 2.14
C LEU A 152 -8.51 -13.14 2.97
N ASN A 153 -9.21 -13.09 4.12
CA ASN A 153 -9.35 -14.23 5.00
C ASN A 153 -9.97 -15.43 4.29
N ASN A 154 -11.03 -15.20 3.50
CA ASN A 154 -11.77 -16.27 2.84
C ASN A 154 -11.03 -16.85 1.63
N SER A 155 -10.07 -16.11 1.08
CA SER A 155 -9.25 -16.55 -0.07
C SER A 155 -8.05 -17.41 0.32
N THR A 156 -7.75 -17.56 1.63
CA THR A 156 -6.65 -18.41 2.08
C THR A 156 -7.13 -19.67 2.78
N ASN A 157 -6.29 -20.72 2.72
CA ASN A 157 -6.44 -21.94 3.49
C ASN A 157 -5.60 -21.94 4.76
N ARG A 158 -4.50 -21.15 4.83
CA ARG A 158 -3.52 -21.20 5.91
C ARG A 158 -3.17 -19.86 6.48
N PHE A 159 -2.50 -19.01 5.71
CA PHE A 159 -1.95 -17.75 6.20
C PHE A 159 -2.36 -16.56 5.34
N ALA A 160 -2.72 -15.48 5.98
CA ALA A 160 -2.88 -14.18 5.33
C ALA A 160 -1.88 -13.18 5.93
N TYR A 161 -1.28 -12.38 5.05
CA TYR A 161 -0.31 -11.34 5.39
C TYR A 161 -0.69 -10.03 4.72
N LEU A 162 -0.52 -8.94 5.43
CA LEU A 162 -0.63 -7.62 4.85
C LEU A 162 0.42 -6.67 5.42
N THR A 163 0.79 -5.64 4.70
CA THR A 163 1.69 -4.61 5.21
C THR A 163 1.06 -3.24 5.16
N TRP A 164 1.36 -2.43 6.16
CA TRP A 164 0.98 -1.03 6.25
C TRP A 164 2.09 -0.20 6.88
N GLY A 165 2.11 1.12 6.59
CA GLY A 165 3.07 2.03 7.22
C GLY A 165 2.87 2.09 8.75
N ALA A 166 3.97 2.06 9.49
CA ALA A 166 4.01 2.12 10.95
C ALA A 166 4.91 3.26 11.49
N SER A 167 5.50 4.06 10.61
CA SER A 167 6.26 5.25 11.00
C SER A 167 5.44 6.52 10.79
N ASP A 168 5.77 7.51 11.60
CA ASP A 168 5.36 8.88 11.31
C ASP A 168 5.85 9.28 9.92
N ARG A 169 5.00 9.94 9.18
CA ARG A 169 5.36 10.48 7.87
C ARG A 169 6.10 11.80 8.04
N HIS A 170 7.35 11.76 8.46
CA HIS A 170 8.14 12.96 8.77
C HIS A 170 8.08 14.02 7.67
N PHE A 171 8.16 13.61 6.40
CA PHE A 171 8.01 14.54 5.28
C PHE A 171 6.64 15.22 5.29
N ASP A 172 5.56 14.47 5.45
CA ASP A 172 4.20 15.02 5.46
C ASP A 172 4.00 15.95 6.68
N ILE A 173 4.57 15.58 7.84
CA ILE A 173 4.53 16.39 9.06
C ILE A 173 5.31 17.71 8.85
N GLU A 174 6.54 17.66 8.35
CA GLU A 174 7.35 18.84 8.07
C GLU A 174 6.68 19.74 7.02
N LEU A 175 6.13 19.14 5.96
CA LEU A 175 5.42 19.83 4.91
C LEU A 175 4.19 20.60 5.46
N HIS A 176 3.33 19.91 6.23
CA HIS A 176 2.16 20.57 6.82
C HIS A 176 2.56 21.65 7.81
N THR A 177 3.60 21.42 8.61
CA THR A 177 4.14 22.43 9.52
C THR A 177 4.63 23.67 8.76
N ALA A 178 5.37 23.48 7.66
CA ALA A 178 5.83 24.58 6.81
C ALA A 178 4.68 25.39 6.19
N LEU A 179 3.58 24.72 5.86
CA LEU A 179 2.36 25.35 5.36
C LEU A 179 1.53 26.03 6.47
N GLY A 180 1.88 25.84 7.75
CA GLY A 180 1.09 26.29 8.90
C GLY A 180 -0.18 25.49 9.10
N ARG A 181 -0.21 24.24 8.64
CA ARG A 181 -1.33 23.30 8.76
C ARG A 181 -1.02 22.24 9.83
N LYS A 182 -2.07 21.72 10.48
CA LYS A 182 -1.94 20.58 11.37
C LYS A 182 -1.95 19.29 10.53
N TYR A 183 -0.93 18.46 10.69
CA TYR A 183 -0.95 17.11 10.13
C TYR A 183 -1.81 16.20 11.02
N GLY A 184 -2.72 15.46 10.41
CA GLY A 184 -3.52 14.44 11.08
C GLY A 184 -3.28 13.09 10.43
N GLU A 185 -2.80 12.12 11.20
CA GLU A 185 -2.69 10.75 10.72
C GLU A 185 -4.05 10.07 10.82
N THR A 186 -4.64 9.73 9.68
CA THR A 186 -6.01 9.20 9.61
C THR A 186 -6.06 7.70 9.35
N ARG A 187 -4.93 7.08 8.93
CA ARG A 187 -4.87 5.67 8.58
C ARG A 187 -3.63 5.02 9.16
N THR A 188 -3.81 4.35 10.27
CA THR A 188 -2.75 3.60 10.92
C THR A 188 -2.99 2.11 10.83
N TYR A 189 -1.94 1.32 10.96
CA TYR A 189 -2.06 -0.13 11.08
C TYR A 189 -2.92 -0.56 12.28
N ILE A 190 -3.08 0.32 13.27
CA ILE A 190 -3.93 0.10 14.45
C ILE A 190 -5.40 -0.06 14.06
N ILE A 191 -5.90 0.73 13.09
CA ILE A 191 -7.27 0.60 12.61
C ILE A 191 -7.49 -0.77 11.97
N ILE A 192 -6.54 -1.20 11.15
CA ILE A 192 -6.56 -2.52 10.49
C ILE A 192 -6.60 -3.62 11.54
N TYR A 193 -5.73 -3.52 12.55
CA TYR A 193 -5.65 -4.52 13.62
C TYR A 193 -6.94 -4.61 14.44
N ASN A 194 -7.50 -3.46 14.83
CA ASN A 194 -8.76 -3.44 15.58
C ASN A 194 -9.92 -3.99 14.76
N LEU A 195 -9.95 -3.71 13.46
CA LEU A 195 -10.99 -4.26 12.60
C LEU A 195 -10.85 -5.79 12.43
N LEU A 196 -9.63 -6.31 12.32
CA LEU A 196 -9.37 -7.76 12.35
C LEU A 196 -9.85 -8.36 13.68
N TYR A 197 -9.58 -7.69 14.82
CA TYR A 197 -10.06 -8.13 16.12
C TYR A 197 -11.59 -8.20 16.17
N GLN A 198 -12.32 -7.19 15.65
CA GLN A 198 -13.78 -7.19 15.56
C GLN A 198 -14.32 -8.29 14.63
N LEU A 199 -13.56 -8.68 13.61
CA LEU A 199 -13.86 -9.80 12.72
C LEU A 199 -13.60 -11.18 13.37
N GLY A 200 -13.15 -11.21 14.62
CA GLY A 200 -12.79 -12.43 15.32
C GLY A 200 -11.40 -12.97 14.98
N ILE A 201 -10.63 -12.26 14.17
CA ILE A 201 -9.28 -12.64 13.76
C ILE A 201 -8.28 -12.20 14.83
N ARG A 202 -7.47 -13.13 15.31
CA ARG A 202 -6.35 -12.85 16.23
C ARG A 202 -5.06 -12.77 15.44
N ALA A 203 -4.81 -11.57 14.93
CA ALA A 203 -3.63 -11.30 14.11
C ALA A 203 -2.38 -11.07 14.96
N ASN A 204 -1.22 -11.34 14.37
CA ASN A 204 0.09 -10.96 14.88
C ASN A 204 0.55 -9.68 14.17
N ILE A 205 1.38 -8.89 14.85
CA ILE A 205 2.03 -7.71 14.28
C ILE A 205 3.52 -7.81 14.50
N GLU A 206 4.28 -7.56 13.46
CA GLU A 206 5.72 -7.36 13.52
C GLU A 206 6.08 -6.04 12.85
N ILE A 207 6.82 -5.18 13.56
CA ILE A 207 7.32 -3.93 13.01
C ILE A 207 8.73 -4.16 12.47
N PHE A 208 8.94 -3.83 11.20
CA PHE A 208 10.25 -3.92 10.56
C PHE A 208 10.62 -2.59 9.89
N GLU A 209 11.91 -2.36 9.72
CA GLU A 209 12.44 -1.13 9.15
C GLU A 209 13.04 -1.39 7.78
N CYS A 210 12.81 -0.45 6.85
CA CYS A 210 13.46 -0.44 5.55
C CYS A 210 14.09 0.93 5.30
N PRO A 211 15.22 1.01 4.61
CA PRO A 211 15.71 2.28 4.10
C PRO A 211 14.63 2.96 3.26
N GLN A 212 14.42 4.25 3.50
CA GLN A 212 13.57 5.05 2.61
C GLN A 212 14.40 5.57 1.45
N THR A 213 13.91 5.37 0.24
CA THR A 213 14.40 6.14 -0.90
C THR A 213 13.75 7.52 -0.86
N GLY A 214 14.58 8.57 -0.76
CA GLY A 214 14.10 9.95 -0.82
C GLY A 214 13.34 10.20 -2.13
N MET A 215 12.37 11.11 -2.08
CA MET A 215 11.69 11.58 -3.29
C MET A 215 12.68 12.39 -4.13
N SER A 216 12.89 11.98 -5.38
CA SER A 216 13.77 12.65 -6.33
C SER A 216 12.95 13.51 -7.30
N TYR A 217 13.45 14.69 -7.59
CA TYR A 217 12.83 15.66 -8.47
C TYR A 217 13.87 16.21 -9.46
N PRO A 218 13.48 16.55 -10.71
CA PRO A 218 14.38 17.17 -11.66
C PRO A 218 14.91 18.52 -11.17
N ASN A 219 14.05 19.32 -10.53
CA ASN A 219 14.39 20.62 -9.95
C ASN A 219 13.37 21.00 -8.86
N PRO A 220 13.63 22.04 -8.04
CA PRO A 220 12.72 22.47 -6.98
C PRO A 220 11.35 22.97 -7.47
N ASP A 221 11.28 23.56 -8.64
CA ASP A 221 10.03 24.10 -9.20
C ASP A 221 9.08 22.96 -9.58
N GLU A 222 9.60 21.91 -10.22
CA GLU A 222 8.82 20.71 -10.49
C GLU A 222 8.40 19.97 -9.21
N ALA A 223 9.24 19.97 -8.17
CA ALA A 223 8.84 19.46 -6.86
C ALA A 223 7.65 20.23 -6.30
N ALA A 224 7.69 21.57 -6.37
CA ALA A 224 6.60 22.43 -5.94
C ALA A 224 5.32 22.17 -6.74
N GLU A 225 5.40 22.11 -8.06
CA GLU A 225 4.25 21.81 -8.91
C GLU A 225 3.62 20.44 -8.63
N GLN A 226 4.44 19.42 -8.41
CA GLN A 226 3.94 18.07 -8.09
C GLN A 226 3.22 18.05 -6.74
N LEU A 227 3.74 18.77 -5.72
CA LEU A 227 3.11 18.87 -4.42
C LEU A 227 1.86 19.74 -4.44
N ILE A 228 1.85 20.86 -5.16
CA ILE A 228 0.63 21.69 -5.36
C ILE A 228 -0.46 20.84 -6.02
N ARG A 229 -0.14 20.10 -7.08
CA ARG A 229 -1.09 19.16 -7.71
C ARG A 229 -1.58 18.09 -6.73
N ARG A 230 -0.69 17.57 -5.86
CA ARG A 230 -1.09 16.62 -4.82
C ARG A 230 -2.12 17.22 -3.88
N PHE A 231 -1.92 18.45 -3.36
CA PHE A 231 -2.89 19.12 -2.49
C PHE A 231 -4.20 19.44 -3.20
N LYS A 232 -4.15 19.88 -4.46
CA LYS A 232 -5.34 20.14 -5.27
C LYS A 232 -6.18 18.88 -5.50
N ASN A 233 -5.54 17.73 -5.56
CA ASN A 233 -6.20 16.44 -5.78
C ASN A 233 -6.66 15.77 -4.48
N MET A 234 -6.28 16.30 -3.30
CA MET A 234 -6.68 15.78 -1.99
C MET A 234 -7.96 16.48 -1.51
N LYS A 235 -9.09 15.81 -1.53
CA LYS A 235 -10.41 16.38 -1.17
C LYS A 235 -10.53 16.95 0.27
N MET A 236 -9.65 16.57 1.18
CA MET A 236 -9.72 17.01 2.59
C MET A 236 -8.89 18.24 2.91
N ASP A 237 -7.89 18.53 2.09
CA ASP A 237 -7.17 19.79 2.19
C ASP A 237 -7.71 20.74 1.15
N ARG A 238 -8.15 21.92 1.60
CA ARG A 238 -8.42 22.99 0.66
C ARG A 238 -7.19 23.20 -0.23
N GLU A 239 -7.40 23.64 -1.44
CA GLU A 239 -6.30 24.08 -2.31
C GLU A 239 -5.36 25.02 -1.54
N LEU A 240 -4.08 25.00 -1.88
CA LEU A 240 -3.13 25.91 -1.27
C LEU A 240 -3.49 27.35 -1.64
N SER A 241 -3.45 28.25 -0.66
CA SER A 241 -3.47 29.68 -0.94
C SER A 241 -2.14 30.10 -1.58
N LYS A 242 -2.10 31.26 -2.23
CA LYS A 242 -0.85 31.79 -2.79
C LYS A 242 0.28 31.94 -1.76
N GLU A 243 -0.08 32.28 -0.52
CA GLU A 243 0.88 32.38 0.58
C GLU A 243 1.40 30.99 0.99
N GLU A 244 0.54 29.97 0.97
CA GLU A 244 0.95 28.59 1.23
C GLU A 244 1.81 28.03 0.09
N GLU A 245 1.52 28.35 -1.17
CA GLU A 245 2.38 28.00 -2.31
C GLU A 245 3.76 28.66 -2.17
N THR A 246 3.83 29.90 -1.75
CA THR A 246 5.10 30.59 -1.49
C THR A 246 5.89 29.88 -0.38
N ARG A 247 5.24 29.56 0.75
CA ARG A 247 5.88 28.80 1.85
C ARG A 247 6.35 27.43 1.43
N LEU A 248 5.58 26.75 0.55
CA LEU A 248 5.99 25.47 -0.03
C LEU A 248 7.28 25.60 -0.84
N CYS A 249 7.34 26.59 -1.74
CA CYS A 249 8.54 26.83 -2.54
C CYS A 249 9.76 27.14 -1.67
N GLU A 250 9.61 28.00 -0.67
CA GLU A 250 10.70 28.31 0.29
C GLU A 250 11.13 27.08 1.09
N PHE A 251 10.19 26.26 1.53
CA PHE A 251 10.46 25.02 2.23
C PHE A 251 11.30 24.05 1.36
N LEU A 252 10.87 23.84 0.11
CA LEU A 252 11.55 22.96 -0.83
C LEU A 252 12.95 23.45 -1.18
N GLN A 253 13.11 24.76 -1.45
CA GLN A 253 14.42 25.37 -1.72
C GLN A 253 15.40 25.17 -0.57
N LYS A 254 14.93 25.20 0.68
CA LYS A 254 15.77 24.98 1.87
C LYS A 254 16.07 23.51 2.15
N ARG A 255 15.18 22.60 1.76
CA ARG A 255 15.26 21.18 2.15
C ARG A 255 15.77 20.26 1.05
N LEU A 256 15.58 20.61 -0.21
CA LEU A 256 16.05 19.79 -1.33
C LEU A 256 17.58 19.91 -1.48
N GLN A 257 18.20 18.75 -1.66
CA GLN A 257 19.65 18.64 -1.86
C GLN A 257 19.94 18.19 -3.30
N LYS A 258 20.78 18.97 -4.00
CA LYS A 258 21.22 18.64 -5.34
C LYS A 258 22.15 17.42 -5.32
N GLN A 259 21.90 16.47 -6.21
CA GLN A 259 22.69 15.28 -6.41
C GLN A 259 23.70 15.44 -7.54
N ASN A 260 24.68 14.53 -7.63
CA ASN A 260 25.71 14.54 -8.67
C ASN A 260 25.16 14.35 -10.09
N ASP A 261 24.02 13.70 -10.23
CA ASP A 261 23.29 13.51 -11.51
C ASP A 261 22.43 14.70 -11.93
N GLY A 262 22.47 15.79 -11.16
CA GLY A 262 21.73 17.01 -11.40
C GLY A 262 20.30 17.01 -10.83
N THR A 263 19.81 15.89 -10.32
CA THR A 263 18.50 15.80 -9.66
C THR A 263 18.54 16.39 -8.25
N TYR A 264 17.37 16.58 -7.67
CA TYR A 264 17.19 17.06 -6.30
C TYR A 264 16.45 16.03 -5.49
N ILE A 265 16.97 15.72 -4.30
CA ILE A 265 16.35 14.77 -3.38
C ILE A 265 15.92 15.47 -2.09
N TYR A 266 14.73 15.12 -1.59
CA TYR A 266 14.38 15.42 -0.23
C TYR A 266 15.10 14.44 0.69
N PRO A 267 16.03 14.91 1.56
CA PRO A 267 16.81 14.02 2.40
C PRO A 267 15.90 13.41 3.47
N ILE A 268 15.59 12.14 3.31
CA ILE A 268 14.91 11.37 4.35
C ILE A 268 16.02 10.69 5.16
N SER A 269 16.27 11.19 6.35
CA SER A 269 17.36 10.71 7.24
C SER A 269 17.00 9.43 8.01
N GLN A 270 15.82 8.85 7.79
CA GLN A 270 15.29 7.77 8.62
C GLN A 270 14.82 6.57 7.78
N THR A 271 14.85 5.41 8.42
CA THR A 271 14.20 4.20 7.90
C THR A 271 12.68 4.33 8.02
N ALA A 272 11.95 3.78 7.03
CA ALA A 272 10.50 3.61 7.15
C ALA A 272 10.20 2.40 8.01
N LYS A 273 9.36 2.59 9.03
CA LYS A 273 8.76 1.49 9.77
C LYS A 273 7.53 1.00 9.04
N ASN A 274 7.44 -0.31 8.86
CA ASN A 274 6.30 -0.99 8.29
C ASN A 274 5.77 -2.01 9.30
N ALA A 275 4.46 -2.13 9.39
CA ALA A 275 3.80 -3.20 10.12
C ALA A 275 3.51 -4.35 9.15
N LEU A 276 4.03 -5.53 9.43
CA LEU A 276 3.54 -6.78 8.87
C LEU A 276 2.48 -7.32 9.83
N ILE A 277 1.25 -7.41 9.35
CA ILE A 277 0.11 -7.97 10.08
C ILE A 277 -0.21 -9.31 9.44
N TRP A 278 -0.29 -10.37 10.24
CA TRP A 278 -0.54 -11.70 9.72
C TRP A 278 -1.34 -12.56 10.67
N TRP A 279 -2.05 -13.53 10.13
CA TRP A 279 -2.80 -14.51 10.91
C TRP A 279 -2.83 -15.87 10.22
N GLU A 280 -3.04 -16.90 11.04
CA GLU A 280 -3.39 -18.22 10.58
C GLU A 280 -4.91 -18.31 10.50
N LYS A 281 -5.40 -18.81 9.38
CA LYS A 281 -6.83 -18.93 9.17
C LYS A 281 -7.46 -19.97 10.06
N SER A 282 -8.51 -19.58 10.77
CA SER A 282 -9.32 -20.51 11.59
C SER A 282 -10.62 -20.93 10.89
N ALA A 283 -11.32 -19.96 10.26
CA ALA A 283 -12.60 -20.20 9.59
C ALA A 283 -12.87 -19.13 8.50
N ASP A 284 -13.84 -19.40 7.62
CA ASP A 284 -14.41 -18.38 6.74
C ASP A 284 -15.29 -17.43 7.54
N ILE A 285 -15.30 -16.17 7.13
CA ILE A 285 -16.13 -15.13 7.73
C ILE A 285 -17.30 -14.85 6.78
N PRO A 286 -18.55 -14.88 7.27
CA PRO A 286 -19.71 -14.55 6.43
C PRO A 286 -19.59 -13.17 5.81
N ILE A 287 -19.89 -13.08 4.53
CA ILE A 287 -20.06 -11.80 3.83
C ILE A 287 -21.47 -11.35 4.19
N GLY A 288 -21.59 -10.37 5.11
CA GLY A 288 -22.85 -9.80 5.56
C GLY A 288 -23.53 -8.96 4.49
#